data_2659581450b9a0bead5f14a0319c03be
#
_entry.id   2659581450b9a0bead5f14a0319c03be
#
_cell.length_a   1.000
_cell.length_b   1.000
_cell.length_c   1.000
_cell.angle_alpha   90.00
_cell.angle_beta   90.00
_cell.angle_gamma   90.00
#
_symmetry.space_group_name_H-M   'P 1'
#
loop_
_entity.id
_entity.type
_entity.pdbx_description
1 polymer ?
#
loop_
_entity_poly.entity_id
_entity_poly.type
_entity_poly.pdbx_seq_one_letter_code
_entity_poly.pdbx_strand_id
1 'polypeptide(L)'
;MIACENSGHSIPDDFPEVRKIVEAGVTTKPKKDYELSRYACYLIVQNGDPRKEVIALGQTYFAIQTYRQEVADHFNELDEDNRRLVVRGDIKQWNQMLAETAHNAGVITNEEFAIFQNAGYMGLYGGLDVDDIHTKKQLEVGQKILDYMGSTELIANLFRISQTEEKLRKDKIVGAETATSVHYNVGKAVSYTHLRAHETSQDL
;
A
#
# COMPACT_ATOMS: atom_id res chain seq x y z
N MET A 1 23.04 -24.28 1.01
CA MET A 1 23.55 -24.76 -0.30
C MET A 1 22.70 -25.86 -0.90
N ILE A 2 22.38 -26.98 -0.20
CA ILE A 2 21.55 -28.08 -0.73
C ILE A 2 20.22 -27.60 -1.30
N ALA A 3 19.48 -26.75 -0.59
CA ALA A 3 18.22 -26.19 -1.08
C ALA A 3 18.38 -25.32 -2.34
N CYS A 4 19.50 -24.60 -2.46
CA CYS A 4 19.84 -23.79 -3.63
C CYS A 4 20.07 -24.69 -4.85
N GLU A 5 20.90 -25.73 -4.70
CA GLU A 5 21.20 -26.69 -5.75
C GLU A 5 19.95 -27.43 -6.25
N ASN A 6 19.13 -27.94 -5.31
CA ASN A 6 17.92 -28.69 -5.64
C ASN A 6 16.81 -27.80 -6.28
N SER A 7 16.87 -26.49 -6.11
CA SER A 7 15.98 -25.53 -6.77
C SER A 7 16.50 -25.02 -8.12
N GLY A 8 17.62 -25.56 -8.62
CA GLY A 8 18.20 -25.20 -9.91
C GLY A 8 18.97 -23.89 -9.92
N HIS A 9 19.31 -23.35 -8.74
CA HIS A 9 20.13 -22.16 -8.60
C HIS A 9 21.63 -22.50 -8.53
N SER A 10 22.47 -21.57 -8.98
CA SER A 10 23.92 -21.74 -9.02
C SER A 10 24.54 -21.44 -7.65
N ILE A 11 25.15 -22.44 -7.01
CA ILE A 11 25.85 -22.24 -5.73
C ILE A 11 26.98 -21.21 -5.84
N PRO A 12 27.85 -21.21 -6.89
CA PRO A 12 28.89 -20.19 -7.03
C PRO A 12 28.37 -18.77 -7.14
N ASP A 13 27.18 -18.57 -7.73
CA ASP A 13 26.59 -17.24 -7.92
C ASP A 13 25.87 -16.75 -6.64
N ASP A 14 25.21 -17.67 -5.94
CA ASP A 14 24.48 -17.34 -4.74
C ASP A 14 25.31 -17.36 -3.45
N PHE A 15 26.41 -18.13 -3.44
CA PHE A 15 27.33 -18.30 -2.30
C PHE A 15 28.79 -18.19 -2.77
N PRO A 16 29.22 -17.12 -3.44
CA PRO A 16 30.63 -16.99 -3.85
C PRO A 16 31.56 -17.03 -2.64
N GLU A 17 32.59 -17.86 -2.75
CA GLU A 17 33.61 -18.01 -1.71
C GLU A 17 34.54 -16.81 -1.72
N VAL A 18 34.72 -16.19 -0.55
CA VAL A 18 35.63 -15.07 -0.33
C VAL A 18 36.60 -15.39 0.81
N ARG A 19 37.72 -14.71 0.84
CA ARG A 19 38.71 -14.80 1.93
C ARG A 19 38.63 -13.52 2.76
N LYS A 20 38.23 -13.65 4.01
CA LYS A 20 38.21 -12.55 4.96
C LYS A 20 39.43 -12.64 5.87
N ILE A 21 40.10 -11.52 6.07
CA ILE A 21 41.24 -11.44 7.00
C ILE A 21 40.60 -11.22 8.40
N VAL A 22 40.94 -12.12 9.32
CA VAL A 22 40.51 -12.03 10.73
C VAL A 22 41.71 -11.86 11.64
N GLU A 23 41.55 -11.07 12.69
CA GLU A 23 42.57 -10.94 13.73
C GLU A 23 42.66 -12.24 14.54
N ALA A 24 43.85 -12.77 14.70
CA ALA A 24 44.14 -13.98 15.47
C ALA A 24 45.28 -13.69 16.47
N GLY A 25 44.95 -12.91 17.51
CA GLY A 25 45.94 -12.41 18.46
C GLY A 25 46.84 -11.33 17.85
N VAL A 26 48.16 -11.57 17.83
CA VAL A 26 49.15 -10.62 17.28
C VAL A 26 49.28 -10.72 15.76
N THR A 27 48.66 -11.73 15.13
CA THR A 27 48.76 -11.98 13.66
C THR A 27 47.39 -12.02 13.00
N THR A 28 47.35 -11.73 11.70
CA THR A 28 46.14 -11.88 10.90
C THR A 28 46.18 -13.19 10.12
N LYS A 29 45.03 -13.86 9.99
CA LYS A 29 44.89 -15.09 9.19
C LYS A 29 43.73 -14.99 8.21
N PRO A 30 43.91 -15.49 6.96
CA PRO A 30 42.80 -15.59 6.04
C PRO A 30 41.82 -16.68 6.50
N LYS A 31 40.56 -16.35 6.59
CA LYS A 31 39.46 -17.27 6.89
C LYS A 31 38.54 -17.35 5.67
N LYS A 32 38.10 -18.56 5.34
CA LYS A 32 37.08 -18.79 4.33
C LYS A 32 35.74 -18.18 4.82
N ASP A 33 35.13 -17.39 3.97
CA ASP A 33 33.85 -16.78 4.18
C ASP A 33 33.01 -16.81 2.87
N TYR A 34 31.76 -16.39 2.89
CA TYR A 34 30.92 -16.33 1.72
C TYR A 34 30.25 -14.95 1.63
N GLU A 35 30.23 -14.39 0.46
CA GLU A 35 29.27 -13.35 0.12
C GLU A 35 27.96 -14.02 -0.25
N LEU A 36 26.85 -13.39 0.11
CA LEU A 36 25.54 -14.00 -0.06
C LEU A 36 24.72 -13.16 -1.03
N SER A 37 24.18 -13.81 -2.05
CA SER A 37 23.10 -13.18 -2.84
C SER A 37 21.87 -12.93 -1.97
N ARG A 38 20.95 -12.11 -2.47
CA ARG A 38 19.68 -11.90 -1.79
C ARG A 38 18.88 -13.21 -1.63
N TYR A 39 18.92 -14.06 -2.65
CA TYR A 39 18.29 -15.39 -2.62
C TYR A 39 18.92 -16.30 -1.55
N ALA A 40 20.25 -16.32 -1.48
CA ALA A 40 20.97 -17.08 -0.45
C ALA A 40 20.61 -16.63 0.97
N CYS A 41 20.50 -15.31 1.20
CA CYS A 41 20.03 -14.77 2.49
C CYS A 41 18.62 -15.28 2.83
N TYR A 42 17.73 -15.34 1.85
CA TYR A 42 16.36 -15.84 2.04
C TYR A 42 16.38 -17.32 2.44
N LEU A 43 17.12 -18.16 1.75
CA LEU A 43 17.25 -19.58 2.10
C LEU A 43 17.82 -19.79 3.50
N ILE A 44 18.81 -18.98 3.90
CA ILE A 44 19.39 -19.07 5.25
C ILE A 44 18.35 -18.74 6.31
N VAL A 45 17.56 -17.68 6.11
CA VAL A 45 16.52 -17.27 7.07
C VAL A 45 15.43 -18.35 7.17
N GLN A 46 14.94 -18.87 6.03
CA GLN A 46 13.89 -19.90 6.02
C GLN A 46 14.31 -21.21 6.70
N ASN A 47 15.60 -21.58 6.60
CA ASN A 47 16.16 -22.80 7.17
C ASN A 47 16.92 -22.57 8.49
N GLY A 48 16.92 -21.34 9.01
CA GLY A 48 17.65 -20.98 10.22
C GLY A 48 16.91 -21.34 11.50
N ASP A 49 17.66 -21.33 12.61
CA ASP A 49 17.11 -21.62 13.93
C ASP A 49 16.25 -20.44 14.44
N PRO A 50 14.92 -20.63 14.62
CA PRO A 50 14.01 -19.55 15.03
C PRO A 50 14.25 -19.05 16.46
N ARG A 51 15.05 -19.74 17.27
CA ARG A 51 15.47 -19.25 18.60
C ARG A 51 16.39 -18.02 18.51
N LYS A 52 16.98 -17.77 17.34
CA LYS A 52 17.71 -16.53 17.06
C LYS A 52 16.74 -15.47 16.60
N GLU A 53 16.68 -14.36 17.29
CA GLU A 53 15.73 -13.27 17.04
C GLU A 53 15.73 -12.79 15.58
N VAL A 54 16.91 -12.59 14.97
CA VAL A 54 17.05 -12.17 13.57
C VAL A 54 16.43 -13.18 12.58
N ILE A 55 16.51 -14.47 12.90
CA ILE A 55 15.91 -15.54 12.09
C ILE A 55 14.39 -15.53 12.26
N ALA A 56 13.89 -15.45 13.49
CA ALA A 56 12.47 -15.39 13.78
C ALA A 56 11.79 -14.17 13.10
N LEU A 57 12.41 -13.00 13.18
CA LEU A 57 11.93 -11.78 12.50
C LEU A 57 11.90 -11.95 10.98
N GLY A 58 12.95 -12.55 10.40
CA GLY A 58 13.00 -12.82 8.97
C GLY A 58 11.95 -13.83 8.51
N GLN A 59 11.72 -14.90 9.26
CA GLN A 59 10.65 -15.88 8.96
C GLN A 59 9.27 -15.23 9.04
N THR A 60 9.01 -14.41 10.05
CA THR A 60 7.77 -13.64 10.17
C THR A 60 7.59 -12.68 8.99
N TYR A 61 8.66 -11.99 8.57
CA TYR A 61 8.61 -11.12 7.39
C TYR A 61 8.20 -11.90 6.14
N PHE A 62 8.78 -13.09 5.90
CA PHE A 62 8.40 -13.91 4.72
C PHE A 62 6.97 -14.38 4.79
N ALA A 63 6.50 -14.85 5.94
CA ALA A 63 5.12 -15.27 6.10
C ALA A 63 4.13 -14.14 5.75
N ILE A 64 4.41 -12.91 6.23
CA ILE A 64 3.59 -11.73 5.91
C ILE A 64 3.66 -11.38 4.41
N GLN A 65 4.84 -11.41 3.79
CA GLN A 65 4.97 -11.07 2.36
C GLN A 65 4.31 -12.12 1.47
N THR A 66 4.43 -13.41 1.79
CA THR A 66 3.75 -14.49 1.07
C THR A 66 2.24 -14.30 1.15
N TYR A 67 1.70 -14.09 2.34
CA TYR A 67 0.27 -13.84 2.51
C TYR A 67 -0.22 -12.61 1.72
N ARG A 68 0.54 -11.51 1.74
CA ARG A 68 0.22 -10.30 0.94
C ARG A 68 0.19 -10.59 -0.56
N GLN A 69 1.14 -11.41 -1.03
CA GLN A 69 1.20 -11.81 -2.43
C GLN A 69 0.01 -12.68 -2.80
N GLU A 70 -0.34 -13.67 -1.99
CA GLU A 70 -1.50 -14.54 -2.19
C GLU A 70 -2.81 -13.73 -2.27
N VAL A 71 -2.97 -12.74 -1.37
CA VAL A 71 -4.14 -11.83 -1.40
C VAL A 71 -4.16 -11.00 -2.68
N ALA A 72 -3.02 -10.48 -3.12
CA ALA A 72 -2.91 -9.69 -4.35
C ALA A 72 -3.20 -10.55 -5.59
N ASP A 73 -2.66 -11.78 -5.63
CA ASP A 73 -2.88 -12.72 -6.74
C ASP A 73 -4.35 -13.11 -6.81
N HIS A 74 -4.97 -13.45 -5.67
CA HIS A 74 -6.40 -13.74 -5.61
C HIS A 74 -7.25 -12.55 -6.11
N PHE A 75 -6.93 -11.32 -5.71
CA PHE A 75 -7.62 -10.13 -6.21
C PHE A 75 -7.48 -9.97 -7.72
N ASN A 76 -6.29 -10.25 -8.28
CA ASN A 76 -6.03 -10.15 -9.70
C ASN A 76 -6.76 -11.21 -10.54
N GLU A 77 -7.07 -12.37 -9.95
CA GLU A 77 -7.86 -13.44 -10.57
C GLU A 77 -9.36 -13.14 -10.62
N LEU A 78 -9.85 -12.20 -9.79
CA LEU A 78 -11.25 -11.79 -9.79
C LEU A 78 -11.61 -11.07 -11.10
N ASP A 79 -12.83 -11.29 -11.57
CA ASP A 79 -13.43 -10.45 -12.60
C ASP A 79 -13.72 -9.03 -12.09
N GLU A 80 -14.02 -8.11 -13.01
CA GLU A 80 -14.20 -6.69 -12.67
C GLU A 80 -15.35 -6.46 -11.66
N ASP A 81 -16.44 -7.17 -11.76
CA ASP A 81 -17.59 -7.00 -10.87
C ASP A 81 -17.25 -7.46 -9.44
N ASN A 82 -16.55 -8.58 -9.30
CA ASN A 82 -16.08 -9.06 -8.00
C ASN A 82 -15.00 -8.17 -7.40
N ARG A 83 -14.06 -7.63 -8.20
CA ARG A 83 -13.09 -6.62 -7.74
C ARG A 83 -13.81 -5.39 -7.18
N ARG A 84 -14.81 -4.90 -7.89
CA ARG A 84 -15.62 -3.74 -7.44
C ARG A 84 -16.32 -4.02 -6.12
N LEU A 85 -16.90 -5.20 -5.95
CA LEU A 85 -17.58 -5.60 -4.71
C LEU A 85 -16.62 -5.61 -3.51
N VAL A 86 -15.42 -6.20 -3.66
CA VAL A 86 -14.40 -6.21 -2.61
C VAL A 86 -14.01 -4.79 -2.23
N VAL A 87 -13.61 -3.96 -3.20
CA VAL A 87 -13.17 -2.58 -2.95
C VAL A 87 -14.28 -1.72 -2.36
N ARG A 88 -15.55 -1.94 -2.78
CA ARG A 88 -16.71 -1.24 -2.20
C ARG A 88 -16.92 -1.58 -0.72
N GLY A 89 -16.69 -2.84 -0.35
CA GLY A 89 -16.72 -3.29 1.05
C GLY A 89 -15.68 -2.54 1.89
N ASP A 90 -14.44 -2.50 1.41
CA ASP A 90 -13.34 -1.80 2.05
C ASP A 90 -13.59 -0.28 2.15
N ILE A 91 -14.08 0.36 1.08
CA ILE A 91 -14.43 1.78 1.09
C ILE A 91 -15.47 2.08 2.18
N LYS A 92 -16.47 1.22 2.36
CA LYS A 92 -17.49 1.42 3.40
C LYS A 92 -16.84 1.43 4.79
N GLN A 93 -15.98 0.47 5.08
CA GLN A 93 -15.29 0.36 6.36
C GLN A 93 -14.36 1.55 6.59
N TRP A 94 -13.54 1.90 5.62
CA TRP A 94 -12.61 3.00 5.72
C TRP A 94 -13.28 4.36 5.81
N ASN A 95 -14.43 4.56 5.16
CA ASN A 95 -15.21 5.79 5.32
C ASN A 95 -15.75 5.96 6.74
N GLN A 96 -16.12 4.86 7.42
CA GLN A 96 -16.52 4.94 8.84
C GLN A 96 -15.34 5.37 9.72
N MET A 97 -14.16 4.78 9.52
CA MET A 97 -12.94 5.15 10.25
C MET A 97 -12.54 6.61 9.97
N LEU A 98 -12.58 7.02 8.71
CA LEU A 98 -12.27 8.39 8.33
C LEU A 98 -13.27 9.40 8.95
N ALA A 99 -14.57 9.09 8.98
CA ALA A 99 -15.57 9.94 9.58
C ALA A 99 -15.34 10.12 11.10
N GLU A 100 -15.01 9.04 11.81
CA GLU A 100 -14.66 9.07 13.22
C GLU A 100 -13.39 9.90 13.47
N THR A 101 -12.33 9.69 12.68
CA THR A 101 -11.08 10.45 12.79
C THR A 101 -11.28 11.92 12.45
N ALA A 102 -12.08 12.24 11.42
CA ALA A 102 -12.42 13.62 11.06
C ALA A 102 -13.25 14.31 12.16
N HIS A 103 -14.19 13.58 12.78
CA HIS A 103 -14.93 14.09 13.93
C HIS A 103 -14.00 14.44 15.10
N ASN A 104 -13.05 13.56 15.42
CA ASN A 104 -12.05 13.80 16.44
C ASN A 104 -11.11 14.98 16.10
N ALA A 105 -10.91 15.25 14.82
CA ALA A 105 -10.17 16.40 14.32
C ALA A 105 -10.98 17.71 14.34
N GLY A 106 -12.28 17.67 14.67
CA GLY A 106 -13.13 18.87 14.80
C GLY A 106 -14.09 19.11 13.65
N VAL A 107 -14.32 18.14 12.76
CA VAL A 107 -15.41 18.15 11.77
C VAL A 107 -16.68 17.66 12.46
N ILE A 108 -17.59 18.56 12.85
CA ILE A 108 -18.68 18.24 13.77
C ILE A 108 -20.05 18.25 13.08
N THR A 109 -20.31 19.26 12.25
CA THR A 109 -21.61 19.43 11.63
C THR A 109 -21.75 18.63 10.34
N ASN A 110 -22.99 18.34 9.94
CA ASN A 110 -23.25 17.69 8.65
C ASN A 110 -22.73 18.50 7.45
N GLU A 111 -22.79 19.81 7.55
CA GLU A 111 -22.26 20.71 6.52
C GLU A 111 -20.73 20.62 6.43
N GLU A 112 -20.04 20.63 7.58
CA GLU A 112 -18.58 20.43 7.61
C GLU A 112 -18.18 19.08 7.07
N PHE A 113 -18.92 18.01 7.40
CA PHE A 113 -18.69 16.68 6.83
C PHE A 113 -18.91 16.65 5.31
N ALA A 114 -19.93 17.32 4.80
CA ALA A 114 -20.16 17.42 3.36
C ALA A 114 -19.00 18.15 2.66
N ILE A 115 -18.54 19.28 3.21
CA ILE A 115 -17.40 20.04 2.70
C ILE A 115 -16.12 19.19 2.77
N PHE A 116 -15.89 18.51 3.89
CA PHE A 116 -14.73 17.64 4.09
C PHE A 116 -14.69 16.50 3.05
N GLN A 117 -15.79 15.80 2.84
CA GLN A 117 -15.89 14.71 1.86
C GLN A 117 -15.71 15.24 0.44
N ASN A 118 -16.32 16.36 0.13
CA ASN A 118 -16.24 16.98 -1.19
C ASN A 118 -14.81 17.43 -1.53
N ALA A 119 -14.09 17.99 -0.55
CA ALA A 119 -12.69 18.38 -0.71
C ALA A 119 -11.80 17.20 -1.15
N GLY A 120 -12.03 16.00 -0.62
CA GLY A 120 -11.33 14.82 -1.05
C GLY A 120 -11.59 14.43 -2.50
N TYR A 121 -12.84 14.54 -2.96
CA TYR A 121 -13.17 14.34 -4.38
C TYR A 121 -12.56 15.44 -5.25
N MET A 122 -12.68 16.69 -4.88
CA MET A 122 -12.05 17.80 -5.62
C MET A 122 -10.54 17.61 -5.78
N GLY A 123 -9.86 17.17 -4.73
CA GLY A 123 -8.45 16.83 -4.82
C GLY A 123 -8.16 15.72 -5.82
N LEU A 124 -8.91 14.62 -5.76
CA LEU A 124 -8.70 13.43 -6.60
C LEU A 124 -9.07 13.69 -8.08
N TYR A 125 -10.13 14.46 -8.32
CA TYR A 125 -10.69 14.68 -9.67
C TYR A 125 -10.36 16.05 -10.26
N GLY A 126 -9.29 16.70 -9.78
CA GLY A 126 -8.79 17.94 -10.38
C GLY A 126 -9.72 19.14 -10.24
N GLY A 127 -10.42 19.23 -9.11
CA GLY A 127 -11.33 20.33 -8.76
C GLY A 127 -12.83 19.98 -8.93
N LEU A 128 -13.16 18.84 -9.52
CA LEU A 128 -14.55 18.40 -9.65
C LEU A 128 -15.08 17.95 -8.30
N ASP A 129 -16.22 18.48 -7.92
CA ASP A 129 -16.96 18.05 -6.75
C ASP A 129 -17.86 16.84 -7.05
N VAL A 130 -18.64 16.38 -6.06
CA VAL A 130 -19.55 15.24 -6.20
C VAL A 130 -20.60 15.47 -7.29
N ASP A 131 -21.14 16.68 -7.38
CA ASP A 131 -22.19 17.02 -8.36
C ASP A 131 -21.61 17.12 -9.77
N ASP A 132 -20.40 17.67 -9.91
CA ASP A 132 -19.65 17.69 -11.16
C ASP A 132 -19.33 16.28 -11.65
N ILE A 133 -18.88 15.39 -10.76
CA ILE A 133 -18.60 13.99 -11.08
C ILE A 133 -19.89 13.27 -11.48
N HIS A 134 -20.98 13.50 -10.76
CA HIS A 134 -22.28 12.93 -11.05
C HIS A 134 -22.76 13.34 -12.46
N THR A 135 -22.65 14.61 -12.79
CA THR A 135 -22.97 15.16 -14.11
C THR A 135 -22.07 14.59 -15.21
N LYS A 136 -20.75 14.56 -14.96
CA LYS A 136 -19.77 14.01 -15.92
C LYS A 136 -20.01 12.54 -16.24
N LYS A 137 -20.46 11.76 -15.26
CA LYS A 137 -20.83 10.34 -15.42
C LYS A 137 -22.25 10.14 -15.96
N GLN A 138 -23.02 11.21 -16.21
CA GLN A 138 -24.39 11.18 -16.71
C GLN A 138 -25.33 10.32 -15.83
N LEU A 139 -25.19 10.44 -14.51
CA LEU A 139 -25.96 9.66 -13.56
C LEU A 139 -27.36 10.27 -13.32
N GLU A 140 -28.33 9.42 -13.05
CA GLU A 140 -29.68 9.84 -12.66
C GLU A 140 -29.73 10.31 -11.20
N VAL A 141 -30.71 11.14 -10.88
CA VAL A 141 -30.94 11.65 -9.52
C VAL A 141 -31.08 10.48 -8.53
N GLY A 142 -30.28 10.50 -7.48
CA GLY A 142 -30.25 9.46 -6.45
C GLY A 142 -29.27 8.31 -6.67
N GLN A 143 -28.64 8.22 -7.82
CA GLN A 143 -27.54 7.27 -8.06
C GLN A 143 -26.27 7.73 -7.36
N LYS A 144 -25.56 6.79 -6.74
CA LYS A 144 -24.32 7.10 -6.00
C LYS A 144 -23.12 6.96 -6.93
N ILE A 145 -22.26 7.98 -7.01
CA ILE A 145 -21.09 8.00 -7.89
C ILE A 145 -20.19 6.77 -7.75
N LEU A 146 -20.01 6.25 -6.51
CA LEU A 146 -19.16 5.08 -6.26
C LEU A 146 -19.71 3.79 -6.89
N ASP A 147 -21.01 3.69 -7.16
CA ASP A 147 -21.62 2.51 -7.77
C ASP A 147 -21.38 2.45 -9.28
N TYR A 148 -20.90 3.56 -9.86
CA TYR A 148 -20.58 3.73 -11.28
C TYR A 148 -19.10 3.96 -11.56
N MET A 149 -18.23 3.54 -10.61
CA MET A 149 -16.79 3.56 -10.75
C MET A 149 -16.27 2.17 -11.04
N GLY A 150 -15.26 2.08 -11.93
CA GLY A 150 -14.50 0.85 -12.14
C GLY A 150 -13.60 0.53 -10.94
N SER A 151 -13.06 -0.69 -10.88
CA SER A 151 -12.22 -1.14 -9.77
C SER A 151 -10.99 -0.24 -9.55
N THR A 152 -10.32 0.20 -10.60
CA THR A 152 -9.16 1.11 -10.52
C THR A 152 -9.53 2.46 -9.91
N GLU A 153 -10.65 3.04 -10.31
CA GLU A 153 -11.15 4.32 -9.77
C GLU A 153 -11.57 4.17 -8.29
N LEU A 154 -12.18 3.04 -7.94
CA LEU A 154 -12.52 2.69 -6.57
C LEU A 154 -11.26 2.51 -5.70
N ILE A 155 -10.21 1.86 -6.20
CA ILE A 155 -8.93 1.72 -5.50
C ILE A 155 -8.29 3.09 -5.22
N ALA A 156 -8.31 4.00 -6.18
CA ALA A 156 -7.81 5.36 -5.97
C ALA A 156 -8.60 6.09 -4.86
N ASN A 157 -9.93 5.93 -4.83
CA ASN A 157 -10.77 6.46 -3.75
C ASN A 157 -10.47 5.81 -2.39
N LEU A 158 -10.31 4.49 -2.34
CA LEU A 158 -9.93 3.77 -1.13
C LEU A 158 -8.59 4.26 -0.58
N PHE A 159 -7.60 4.43 -1.46
CA PHE A 159 -6.28 4.93 -1.09
C PHE A 159 -6.36 6.37 -0.55
N ARG A 160 -7.11 7.26 -1.21
CA ARG A 160 -7.37 8.62 -0.71
C ARG A 160 -7.96 8.60 0.70
N ILE A 161 -8.97 7.78 0.95
CA ILE A 161 -9.68 7.68 2.22
C ILE A 161 -8.72 7.18 3.33
N SER A 162 -8.02 6.08 3.09
CA SER A 162 -7.11 5.46 4.05
C SER A 162 -5.92 6.37 4.39
N GLN A 163 -5.30 7.01 3.38
CA GLN A 163 -4.19 7.93 3.59
C GLN A 163 -4.62 9.21 4.32
N THR A 164 -5.84 9.69 4.09
CA THR A 164 -6.38 10.85 4.83
C THR A 164 -6.58 10.49 6.30
N GLU A 165 -7.21 9.33 6.58
CA GLU A 165 -7.40 8.86 7.96
C GLU A 165 -6.06 8.76 8.68
N GLU A 166 -5.10 8.06 8.09
CA GLU A 166 -3.77 7.89 8.69
C GLU A 166 -3.09 9.23 8.97
N LYS A 167 -3.17 10.17 8.03
CA LYS A 167 -2.54 11.49 8.17
C LYS A 167 -3.21 12.32 9.25
N LEU A 168 -4.54 12.37 9.31
CA LEU A 168 -5.28 13.07 10.36
C LEU A 168 -4.90 12.55 11.76
N ARG A 169 -4.84 11.23 11.90
CA ARG A 169 -4.52 10.55 13.15
C ARG A 169 -3.06 10.72 13.56
N LYS A 170 -2.12 10.50 12.63
CA LYS A 170 -0.66 10.52 12.88
C LYS A 170 -0.16 11.92 13.19
N ASP A 171 -0.59 12.91 12.40
CA ASP A 171 -0.17 14.30 12.53
C ASP A 171 -1.00 15.04 13.59
N LYS A 172 -1.96 14.35 14.25
CA LYS A 172 -2.85 14.90 15.28
C LYS A 172 -3.52 16.20 14.84
N ILE A 173 -4.08 16.19 13.62
CA ILE A 173 -4.70 17.36 13.02
C ILE A 173 -5.90 17.81 13.86
N VAL A 174 -6.01 19.12 14.07
CA VAL A 174 -7.11 19.78 14.79
C VAL A 174 -7.68 20.93 13.96
N GLY A 175 -8.99 21.00 13.90
CA GLY A 175 -9.76 22.02 13.19
C GLY A 175 -10.33 21.51 11.85
N ALA A 176 -11.62 21.77 11.62
CA ALA A 176 -12.36 21.31 10.44
C ALA A 176 -11.73 21.81 9.11
N GLU A 177 -11.30 23.07 9.04
CA GLU A 177 -10.65 23.64 7.85
C GLU A 177 -9.32 22.95 7.56
N THR A 178 -8.51 22.68 8.60
CA THR A 178 -7.22 22.00 8.46
C THR A 178 -7.42 20.57 8.00
N ALA A 179 -8.37 19.84 8.60
CA ALA A 179 -8.73 18.48 8.20
C ALA A 179 -9.20 18.42 6.74
N THR A 180 -10.03 19.38 6.32
CA THR A 180 -10.52 19.53 4.95
C THR A 180 -9.40 19.79 3.96
N SER A 181 -8.46 20.67 4.30
CA SER A 181 -7.26 20.94 3.49
C SER A 181 -6.38 19.70 3.35
N VAL A 182 -6.21 18.93 4.42
CA VAL A 182 -5.46 17.65 4.38
C VAL A 182 -6.14 16.68 3.42
N HIS A 183 -7.47 16.51 3.50
CA HIS A 183 -8.21 15.59 2.62
C HIS A 183 -8.09 15.99 1.14
N TYR A 184 -8.19 17.29 0.83
CA TYR A 184 -7.95 17.81 -0.52
C TYR A 184 -6.54 17.49 -1.02
N ASN A 185 -5.51 17.78 -0.20
CA ASN A 185 -4.12 17.59 -0.58
C ASN A 185 -3.75 16.12 -0.78
N VAL A 186 -4.28 15.22 0.06
CA VAL A 186 -4.13 13.77 -0.12
C VAL A 186 -4.81 13.33 -1.42
N GLY A 187 -6.04 13.78 -1.68
CA GLY A 187 -6.73 13.50 -2.95
C GLY A 187 -5.92 13.93 -4.16
N LYS A 188 -5.37 15.13 -4.12
CA LYS A 188 -4.49 15.66 -5.18
C LYS A 188 -3.22 14.82 -5.36
N ALA A 189 -2.57 14.38 -4.30
CA ALA A 189 -1.40 13.52 -4.38
C ALA A 189 -1.74 12.15 -5.00
N VAL A 190 -2.85 11.55 -4.61
CA VAL A 190 -3.34 10.28 -5.17
C VAL A 190 -3.68 10.42 -6.65
N SER A 191 -4.28 11.53 -7.08
CA SER A 191 -4.54 11.81 -8.51
C SER A 191 -3.28 11.72 -9.37
N TYR A 192 -2.17 12.29 -8.89
CA TYR A 192 -0.90 12.23 -9.61
C TYR A 192 -0.28 10.84 -9.70
N THR A 193 -0.45 10.02 -8.66
CA THR A 193 0.23 8.72 -8.57
C THR A 193 -0.59 7.57 -9.14
N HIS A 194 -1.92 7.65 -9.10
CA HIS A 194 -2.80 6.54 -9.49
C HIS A 194 -3.61 6.80 -10.77
N LEU A 195 -4.22 7.97 -10.94
CA LEU A 195 -5.06 8.21 -12.11
C LEU A 195 -4.26 8.62 -13.33
N ARG A 196 -3.30 9.52 -13.21
CA ARG A 196 -2.48 9.98 -14.34
C ARG A 196 -1.45 8.96 -14.80
N ALA A 197 -0.93 8.11 -13.91
CA ALA A 197 -0.01 7.04 -14.30
C ALA A 197 -0.68 5.98 -15.21
N HIS A 198 -1.99 5.81 -15.11
CA HIS A 198 -2.75 4.90 -15.97
C HIS A 198 -3.13 5.51 -17.32
N GLU A 199 -3.34 6.83 -17.39
CA GLU A 199 -3.61 7.52 -18.68
C GLU A 199 -2.41 7.44 -19.62
N THR A 200 -1.19 7.57 -19.10
CA THR A 200 0.05 7.47 -19.89
C THR A 200 0.40 6.03 -20.34
N SER A 201 -0.19 5.01 -19.72
CA SER A 201 0.03 3.60 -20.09
C SER A 201 -0.94 3.09 -21.15
N GLN A 202 -2.01 3.82 -21.45
CA GLN A 202 -2.98 3.47 -22.51
C GLN A 202 -2.67 4.17 -23.87
N ASP A 203 -1.75 5.14 -23.87
CA ASP A 203 -1.35 5.89 -25.07
C ASP A 203 -0.01 5.38 -25.67
N LEU A 204 0.52 4.23 -25.25
CA LEU A 204 1.67 3.51 -25.82
C LEU A 204 1.26 2.13 -26.33
#